data_e7f9cf6047cf7b8e0bc1fd18788788f8
#
_entry.id   e7f9cf6047cf7b8e0bc1fd18788788f8
#
_cell.length_a   1.000
_cell.length_b   1.000
_cell.length_c   1.000
_cell.angle_alpha   90.00
_cell.angle_beta   90.00
_cell.angle_gamma   90.00
#
_symmetry.space_group_name_H-M   'P 1'
#
loop_
_entity.id
_entity.type
_entity.pdbx_description
1 polymer ?
#
loop_
_entity_poly.entity_id
_entity_poly.type
_entity_poly.pdbx_seq_one_letter_code
_entity_poly.pdbx_strand_id
1 'polypeptide(L)'
;MLVVIRGAGDIATGIALRLYRAGIRLVLTDLPQPTSIRRTVCFSEAIRLGETVVEGVHARRADTAAEAAALTEQGIIAVLADPAAGCVQKLHPDALVDAILAKKNLGTHITDAPIVIAVGPGFTAGVDCHAAVEPCAGIHSDGCCIRVRRCRIRAFPV
;
A
#
# COMPACT_ATOMS: atom_id res chain seq x y z
N MET A 1 0.59 13.73 -6.29
CA MET A 1 1.01 12.31 -6.39
C MET A 1 -0.05 11.44 -5.75
N LEU A 2 -0.48 10.39 -6.45
CA LEU A 2 -1.43 9.39 -5.97
C LEU A 2 -0.70 8.04 -5.84
N VAL A 3 -0.81 7.40 -4.68
CA VAL A 3 -0.24 6.07 -4.45
C VAL A 3 -1.34 5.09 -4.05
N VAL A 4 -1.36 3.93 -4.68
CA VAL A 4 -2.20 2.81 -4.26
C VAL A 4 -1.35 1.86 -3.42
N ILE A 5 -1.89 1.43 -2.27
CA ILE A 5 -1.26 0.45 -1.39
C ILE A 5 -2.13 -0.80 -1.38
N ARG A 6 -1.59 -1.94 -1.79
CA ARG A 6 -2.23 -3.24 -1.64
C ARG A 6 -2.01 -3.75 -0.21
N GLY A 7 -3.10 -3.95 0.51
CA GLY A 7 -3.13 -4.22 1.94
C GLY A 7 -3.50 -2.97 2.75
N ALA A 8 -4.23 -3.16 3.83
CA ALA A 8 -4.58 -2.13 4.80
C ALA A 8 -4.39 -2.60 6.26
N GLY A 9 -3.61 -3.67 6.45
CA GLY A 9 -3.20 -4.16 7.77
C GLY A 9 -2.13 -3.29 8.43
N ASP A 10 -1.52 -3.78 9.52
CA ASP A 10 -0.58 -3.03 10.36
C ASP A 10 0.55 -2.36 9.57
N ILE A 11 1.27 -3.14 8.76
CA ILE A 11 2.44 -2.64 8.01
C ILE A 11 2.01 -1.65 6.92
N ALA A 12 0.95 -2.00 6.17
CA ALA A 12 0.38 -1.11 5.15
C ALA A 12 -0.09 0.22 5.77
N THR A 13 -0.73 0.17 6.95
CA THR A 13 -1.15 1.37 7.69
C THR A 13 0.05 2.20 8.13
N GLY A 14 1.11 1.58 8.64
CA GLY A 14 2.35 2.30 9.01
C GLY A 14 3.00 3.00 7.81
N ILE A 15 3.03 2.35 6.65
CA ILE A 15 3.50 2.94 5.39
C ILE A 15 2.59 4.10 4.97
N ALA A 16 1.27 3.88 5.01
CA ALA A 16 0.27 4.89 4.65
C ALA A 16 0.39 6.15 5.50
N LEU A 17 0.56 6.02 6.82
CA LEU A 17 0.75 7.15 7.73
C LEU A 17 1.99 7.98 7.37
N ARG A 18 3.10 7.34 6.99
CA ARG A 18 4.32 8.04 6.58
C ARG A 18 4.14 8.79 5.26
N LEU A 19 3.52 8.16 4.28
CA LEU A 19 3.26 8.77 2.98
C LEU A 19 2.22 9.90 3.09
N TYR A 20 1.17 9.71 3.89
CA TYR A 20 0.17 10.74 4.15
C TYR A 20 0.77 12.01 4.76
N ARG A 21 1.63 11.85 5.78
CA ARG A 21 2.35 12.97 6.41
C ARG A 21 3.32 13.69 5.46
N ALA A 22 3.73 13.02 4.38
CA ALA A 22 4.50 13.63 3.29
C ALA A 22 3.62 14.32 2.22
N GLY A 23 2.30 14.43 2.46
CA GLY A 23 1.37 15.09 1.55
C GLY A 23 0.96 14.25 0.34
N ILE A 24 1.13 12.93 0.40
CA ILE A 24 0.79 12.01 -0.69
C ILE A 24 -0.66 11.54 -0.53
N ARG A 25 -1.44 11.57 -1.62
CA ARG A 25 -2.79 11.02 -1.68
C ARG A 25 -2.75 9.50 -1.74
N LEU A 26 -3.61 8.83 -0.95
CA LEU A 26 -3.53 7.39 -0.74
C LEU A 26 -4.86 6.71 -0.94
N VAL A 27 -4.80 5.59 -1.67
CA VAL A 27 -5.87 4.60 -1.74
C VAL A 27 -5.32 3.27 -1.25
N LEU A 28 -5.96 2.64 -0.29
CA LEU A 28 -5.63 1.32 0.20
C LEU A 28 -6.63 0.30 -0.31
N THR A 29 -6.18 -0.93 -0.55
CA THR A 29 -7.06 -2.04 -0.92
C THR A 29 -6.87 -3.20 0.05
N ASP A 30 -7.94 -3.91 0.37
CA ASP A 30 -7.87 -5.10 1.22
C ASP A 30 -8.99 -6.08 0.86
N LEU A 31 -9.04 -7.19 1.58
CA LEU A 31 -10.12 -8.17 1.49
C LEU A 31 -11.46 -7.55 1.93
N PRO A 32 -12.61 -8.00 1.38
CA PRO A 32 -13.93 -7.61 1.87
C PRO A 32 -14.15 -7.96 3.36
N GLN A 33 -13.46 -8.99 3.83
CA GLN A 33 -13.38 -9.37 5.24
C GLN A 33 -11.91 -9.35 5.68
N PRO A 34 -11.42 -8.20 6.17
CA PRO A 34 -10.03 -8.05 6.58
C PRO A 34 -9.65 -9.01 7.71
N THR A 35 -8.46 -9.58 7.63
CA THR A 35 -7.92 -10.53 8.60
C THR A 35 -7.00 -9.90 9.64
N SER A 36 -6.91 -8.59 9.69
CA SER A 36 -6.06 -7.86 10.62
C SER A 36 -6.40 -8.16 12.08
N ILE A 37 -5.39 -8.57 12.86
CA ILE A 37 -5.55 -8.93 14.28
C ILE A 37 -5.67 -7.65 15.12
N ARG A 38 -4.81 -6.66 14.88
CA ARG A 38 -4.77 -5.39 15.62
C ARG A 38 -5.66 -4.34 14.95
N ARG A 39 -6.96 -4.57 14.96
CA ARG A 39 -7.96 -3.77 14.22
C ARG A 39 -7.91 -2.27 14.50
N THR A 40 -7.68 -1.88 15.76
CA THR A 40 -7.68 -0.48 16.19
C THR A 40 -6.55 0.37 15.61
N VAL A 41 -5.53 -0.26 15.06
CA VAL A 41 -4.38 0.41 14.44
C VAL A 41 -4.26 0.13 12.94
N CYS A 42 -5.33 -0.40 12.32
CA CYS A 42 -5.34 -0.76 10.91
C CYS A 42 -6.41 0.00 10.14
N PHE A 43 -6.05 0.55 9.00
CA PHE A 43 -7.01 1.20 8.11
C PHE A 43 -8.00 0.22 7.47
N SER A 44 -7.69 -1.08 7.45
CA SER A 44 -8.62 -2.13 6.99
C SER A 44 -9.95 -2.12 7.76
N GLU A 45 -9.98 -1.60 8.99
CA GLU A 45 -11.21 -1.50 9.79
C GLU A 45 -12.25 -0.56 9.14
N ALA A 46 -11.83 0.38 8.30
CA ALA A 46 -12.73 1.22 7.52
C ALA A 46 -13.65 0.41 6.59
N ILE A 47 -13.18 -0.74 6.06
CA ILE A 47 -14.01 -1.62 5.22
C ILE A 47 -15.23 -2.13 6.00
N ARG A 48 -15.04 -2.43 7.28
CA ARG A 48 -16.07 -2.99 8.15
C ARG A 48 -16.99 -1.94 8.78
N LEU A 49 -16.41 -0.82 9.22
CA LEU A 49 -17.11 0.24 9.97
C LEU A 49 -17.59 1.41 9.09
N GLY A 50 -17.14 1.48 7.83
CA GLY A 50 -17.34 2.64 6.95
C GLY A 50 -16.22 3.66 7.06
N GLU A 51 -15.72 3.92 8.27
CA GLU A 51 -14.58 4.82 8.53
C GLU A 51 -13.78 4.37 9.74
N THR A 52 -12.53 4.83 9.82
CA THR A 52 -11.66 4.64 10.98
C THR A 52 -10.66 5.79 11.08
N VAL A 53 -10.10 5.96 12.27
CA VAL A 53 -9.06 6.97 12.52
C VAL A 53 -7.88 6.29 13.20
N VAL A 54 -6.70 6.43 12.62
CA VAL A 54 -5.45 5.91 13.18
C VAL A 54 -4.46 7.06 13.30
N GLU A 55 -3.93 7.30 14.50
CA GLU A 55 -3.00 8.40 14.79
C GLU A 55 -3.48 9.78 14.27
N GLY A 56 -4.78 10.06 14.38
CA GLY A 56 -5.38 11.30 13.91
C GLY A 56 -5.62 11.40 12.41
N VAL A 57 -5.26 10.36 11.64
CA VAL A 57 -5.48 10.31 10.20
C VAL A 57 -6.77 9.55 9.91
N HIS A 58 -7.67 10.19 9.15
CA HIS A 58 -8.95 9.62 8.76
C HIS A 58 -8.82 8.74 7.53
N ALA A 59 -9.46 7.57 7.60
CA ALA A 59 -9.64 6.69 6.46
C ALA A 59 -11.11 6.32 6.33
N ARG A 60 -11.63 6.30 5.10
CA ARG A 60 -13.02 5.97 4.79
C ARG A 60 -13.11 4.92 3.72
N ARG A 61 -14.07 4.02 3.88
CA ARG A 61 -14.43 3.06 2.86
C ARG A 61 -14.93 3.79 1.61
N ALA A 62 -14.47 3.35 0.46
CA ALA A 62 -15.02 3.69 -0.84
C ALA A 62 -15.53 2.42 -1.51
N ASP A 63 -16.64 2.52 -2.25
CA ASP A 63 -17.19 1.38 -2.97
C ASP A 63 -16.77 1.38 -4.46
N THR A 64 -16.27 2.51 -4.94
CA THR A 64 -15.79 2.67 -6.32
C THR A 64 -14.46 3.41 -6.39
N ALA A 65 -13.71 3.21 -7.49
CA ALA A 65 -12.47 3.95 -7.72
C ALA A 65 -12.70 5.48 -7.85
N ALA A 66 -13.84 5.89 -8.42
CA ALA A 66 -14.20 7.31 -8.54
C ALA A 66 -14.43 7.95 -7.15
N GLU A 67 -15.14 7.26 -6.28
CA GLU A 67 -15.33 7.69 -4.89
C GLU A 67 -14.01 7.75 -4.13
N ALA A 68 -13.15 6.73 -4.31
CA ALA A 68 -11.82 6.72 -3.72
C ALA A 68 -10.99 7.92 -4.17
N ALA A 69 -11.01 8.29 -5.45
CA ALA A 69 -10.34 9.48 -5.95
C ALA A 69 -10.86 10.75 -5.28
N ALA A 70 -12.19 10.92 -5.20
CA ALA A 70 -12.82 12.09 -4.57
C ALA A 70 -12.47 12.22 -3.08
N LEU A 71 -12.41 11.11 -2.33
CA LEU A 71 -11.98 11.12 -0.93
C LEU A 71 -10.52 11.58 -0.77
N THR A 72 -9.63 11.12 -1.65
CA THR A 72 -8.22 11.52 -1.60
C THR A 72 -8.00 13.00 -1.87
N GLU A 73 -8.86 13.64 -2.68
CA GLU A 73 -8.82 15.07 -2.92
C GLU A 73 -9.24 15.89 -1.71
N GLN A 74 -10.05 15.30 -0.84
CA GLN A 74 -10.45 15.88 0.45
C GLN A 74 -9.42 15.65 1.56
N GLY A 75 -8.29 15.01 1.26
CA GLY A 75 -7.26 14.67 2.24
C GLY A 75 -7.63 13.48 3.12
N ILE A 76 -8.59 12.65 2.71
CA ILE A 76 -9.01 11.44 3.41
C ILE A 76 -8.38 10.22 2.71
N ILE A 77 -7.84 9.29 3.46
CA ILE A 77 -7.37 8.02 2.91
C ILE A 77 -8.60 7.19 2.49
N ALA A 78 -8.65 6.77 1.24
CA ALA A 78 -9.71 5.87 0.77
C ALA A 78 -9.31 4.41 0.96
N VAL A 79 -10.26 3.56 1.37
CA VAL A 79 -10.05 2.12 1.54
C VAL A 79 -11.10 1.36 0.74
N LEU A 80 -10.64 0.51 -0.18
CA LEU A 80 -11.48 -0.29 -1.08
C LEU A 80 -11.44 -1.77 -0.69
N ALA A 81 -12.58 -2.43 -0.75
CA ALA A 81 -12.67 -3.90 -0.67
C ALA A 81 -12.35 -4.50 -2.06
N ASP A 82 -11.09 -4.41 -2.47
CA ASP A 82 -10.60 -4.81 -3.80
C ASP A 82 -9.28 -5.60 -3.69
N PRO A 83 -9.34 -6.90 -3.36
CA PRO A 83 -8.15 -7.72 -3.15
C PRO A 83 -7.27 -7.86 -4.39
N ALA A 84 -7.85 -7.76 -5.58
CA ALA A 84 -7.13 -7.82 -6.84
C ALA A 84 -6.49 -6.48 -7.24
N ALA A 85 -6.79 -5.40 -6.49
CA ALA A 85 -6.38 -4.03 -6.81
C ALA A 85 -6.77 -3.59 -8.24
N GLY A 86 -7.95 -4.02 -8.71
CA GLY A 86 -8.50 -3.62 -10.02
C GLY A 86 -8.72 -2.11 -10.16
N CYS A 87 -8.78 -1.40 -9.02
CA CYS A 87 -8.84 0.06 -8.99
C CYS A 87 -7.59 0.71 -9.61
N VAL A 88 -6.43 0.04 -9.63
CA VAL A 88 -5.17 0.54 -10.21
C VAL A 88 -5.36 0.93 -11.67
N GLN A 89 -6.05 0.09 -12.45
CA GLN A 89 -6.31 0.34 -13.87
C GLN A 89 -7.26 1.53 -14.12
N LYS A 90 -8.05 1.92 -13.12
CA LYS A 90 -8.99 3.05 -13.23
C LYS A 90 -8.39 4.35 -12.67
N LEU A 91 -7.55 4.23 -11.65
CA LEU A 91 -6.97 5.36 -10.95
C LEU A 91 -5.67 5.85 -11.58
N HIS A 92 -4.97 4.99 -12.34
CA HIS A 92 -3.65 5.28 -12.93
C HIS A 92 -2.70 5.94 -11.92
N PRO A 93 -2.37 5.27 -10.79
CA PRO A 93 -1.56 5.88 -9.74
C PRO A 93 -0.12 6.12 -10.20
N ASP A 94 0.55 7.10 -9.61
CA ASP A 94 1.97 7.36 -9.83
C ASP A 94 2.86 6.25 -9.25
N ALA A 95 2.38 5.57 -8.21
CA ALA A 95 3.08 4.43 -7.62
C ALA A 95 2.10 3.40 -7.01
N LEU A 96 2.54 2.15 -7.00
CA LEU A 96 1.90 1.03 -6.33
C LEU A 96 2.84 0.48 -5.25
N VAL A 97 2.32 0.28 -4.06
CA VAL A 97 3.03 -0.40 -2.97
C VAL A 97 2.28 -1.68 -2.62
N ASP A 98 2.90 -2.84 -2.82
CA ASP A 98 2.34 -4.09 -2.31
C ASP A 98 2.84 -4.31 -0.88
N ALA A 99 1.94 -4.23 0.07
CA ALA A 99 2.17 -4.42 1.51
C ALA A 99 1.20 -5.45 2.11
N ILE A 100 0.76 -6.43 1.30
CA ILE A 100 -0.08 -7.54 1.75
C ILE A 100 0.70 -8.46 2.71
N LEU A 101 2.02 -8.55 2.54
CA LEU A 101 2.91 -9.45 3.30
C LEU A 101 2.57 -10.93 3.12
N ALA A 102 2.03 -11.32 1.99
CA ALA A 102 1.90 -12.71 1.61
C ALA A 102 3.29 -13.32 1.37
N LYS A 103 3.42 -14.63 1.63
CA LYS A 103 4.69 -15.35 1.40
C LYS A 103 5.02 -15.55 -0.09
N LYS A 104 4.14 -15.13 -0.97
CA LYS A 104 4.26 -15.19 -2.44
C LYS A 104 3.62 -13.97 -3.06
N ASN A 105 4.02 -13.61 -4.28
CA ASN A 105 3.36 -12.58 -5.07
C ASN A 105 1.92 -13.01 -5.39
N LEU A 106 0.94 -12.15 -5.08
CA LEU A 106 -0.48 -12.35 -5.34
C LEU A 106 -0.97 -11.53 -6.55
N GLY A 107 -0.15 -11.44 -7.60
CA GLY A 107 -0.53 -10.81 -8.87
C GLY A 107 -0.15 -9.33 -8.96
N THR A 108 0.92 -8.90 -8.29
CA THR A 108 1.53 -7.59 -8.53
C THR A 108 2.56 -7.72 -9.64
N HIS A 109 2.50 -6.80 -10.61
CA HIS A 109 3.40 -6.76 -11.74
C HIS A 109 4.13 -5.42 -11.80
N ILE A 110 5.35 -5.42 -12.29
CA ILE A 110 6.19 -4.22 -12.43
C ILE A 110 5.55 -3.16 -13.34
N THR A 111 4.60 -3.56 -14.17
CA THR A 111 3.88 -2.70 -15.12
C THR A 111 2.59 -2.08 -14.56
N ASP A 112 2.20 -2.42 -13.33
CA ASP A 112 0.95 -1.95 -12.73
C ASP A 112 0.95 -0.44 -12.44
N ALA A 113 2.14 0.15 -12.26
CA ALA A 113 2.32 1.60 -12.11
C ALA A 113 3.74 2.01 -12.55
N PRO A 114 3.99 3.31 -12.79
CA PRO A 114 5.34 3.82 -13.08
C PRO A 114 6.38 3.44 -12.02
N ILE A 115 5.96 3.35 -10.76
CA ILE A 115 6.79 2.89 -9.65
C ILE A 115 6.03 1.78 -8.91
N VAL A 116 6.61 0.60 -8.83
CA VAL A 116 6.06 -0.53 -8.07
C VAL A 116 7.06 -0.94 -7.00
N ILE A 117 6.63 -0.91 -5.75
CA ILE A 117 7.43 -1.30 -4.57
C ILE A 117 6.70 -2.45 -3.88
N ALA A 118 7.42 -3.51 -3.58
CA ALA A 118 6.86 -4.64 -2.84
C ALA A 118 7.49 -4.76 -1.44
N VAL A 119 6.69 -5.08 -0.45
CA VAL A 119 7.10 -5.26 0.94
C VAL A 119 6.85 -6.70 1.36
N GLY A 120 7.89 -7.37 1.80
CA GLY A 120 7.84 -8.77 2.24
C GLY A 120 8.49 -9.73 1.24
N PRO A 121 8.49 -11.03 1.59
CA PRO A 121 9.09 -12.07 0.76
C PRO A 121 8.23 -12.40 -0.47
N GLY A 122 8.84 -13.07 -1.44
CA GLY A 122 8.13 -13.60 -2.62
C GLY A 122 8.09 -12.65 -3.81
N PHE A 123 8.87 -11.57 -3.78
CA PHE A 123 9.04 -10.64 -4.88
C PHE A 123 10.48 -10.61 -5.40
N THR A 124 10.62 -10.49 -6.70
CA THR A 124 11.91 -10.33 -7.37
C THR A 124 12.01 -8.93 -7.98
N ALA A 125 12.91 -8.10 -7.45
CA ALA A 125 13.15 -6.78 -7.99
C ALA A 125 13.67 -6.87 -9.43
N GLY A 126 13.07 -6.08 -10.33
CA GLY A 126 13.34 -6.11 -11.77
C GLY A 126 12.47 -7.08 -12.57
N VAL A 127 11.67 -7.92 -11.90
CA VAL A 127 10.71 -8.84 -12.50
C VAL A 127 9.28 -8.47 -12.06
N ASP A 128 9.02 -8.54 -10.76
CA ASP A 128 7.69 -8.27 -10.19
C ASP A 128 7.50 -6.80 -9.79
N CYS A 129 8.58 -6.15 -9.40
CA CYS A 129 8.58 -4.79 -8.87
C CYS A 129 9.89 -4.06 -9.15
N HIS A 130 9.91 -2.73 -8.99
CA HIS A 130 11.12 -1.92 -9.13
C HIS A 130 12.02 -2.01 -7.89
N ALA A 131 11.42 -2.18 -6.71
CA ALA A 131 12.15 -2.39 -5.47
C ALA A 131 11.39 -3.36 -4.57
N ALA A 132 12.12 -4.30 -3.96
CA ALA A 132 11.60 -5.19 -2.93
C ALA A 132 12.22 -4.80 -1.58
N VAL A 133 11.36 -4.64 -0.57
CA VAL A 133 11.73 -4.30 0.81
C VAL A 133 11.43 -5.50 1.68
N GLU A 134 12.47 -6.15 2.19
CA GLU A 134 12.32 -7.27 3.12
C GLU A 134 12.54 -6.78 4.55
N PRO A 135 11.51 -6.81 5.42
CA PRO A 135 11.71 -6.59 6.84
C PRO A 135 12.52 -7.77 7.40
N CYS A 136 13.72 -7.51 7.87
CA CYS A 136 14.53 -8.53 8.53
C CYS A 136 13.96 -8.82 9.92
N ALA A 137 13.59 -10.06 10.18
CA ALA A 137 13.34 -10.56 11.53
C ALA A 137 14.70 -10.85 12.20
N GLY A 138 15.31 -9.83 12.78
CA GLY A 138 16.56 -9.95 13.53
C GLY A 138 16.81 -8.69 14.32
N ILE A 139 16.88 -8.82 15.64
CA ILE A 139 17.39 -7.76 16.52
C ILE A 139 18.91 -7.82 16.39
N HIS A 140 19.48 -7.03 15.49
CA HIS A 140 20.88 -6.65 15.60
C HIS A 140 20.95 -5.44 16.53
N SER A 141 22.04 -5.37 17.33
CA SER A 141 22.34 -4.33 18.31
C SER A 141 22.25 -2.89 17.77
N ASP A 142 22.12 -2.70 16.47
CA ASP A 142 22.16 -1.41 15.77
C ASP A 142 20.82 -0.98 15.14
N GLY A 143 19.69 -1.60 15.54
CA GLY A 143 18.36 -1.21 15.07
C GLY A 143 17.75 -2.11 13.98
N CYS A 144 16.52 -1.80 13.56
CA CYS A 144 15.76 -2.56 12.60
C CYS A 144 16.48 -2.60 11.25
N CYS A 145 16.95 -3.79 10.83
CA CYS A 145 17.61 -3.98 9.54
C CYS A 145 16.54 -4.11 8.45
N ILE A 146 16.45 -3.12 7.57
CA ILE A 146 15.62 -3.19 6.37
C ILE A 146 16.55 -3.50 5.20
N ARG A 147 16.39 -4.66 4.58
CA ARG A 147 17.12 -5.01 3.37
C ARG A 147 16.32 -4.57 2.15
N VAL A 148 16.85 -3.59 1.41
CA VAL A 148 16.24 -3.12 0.15
C VAL A 148 17.00 -3.74 -1.01
N ARG A 149 16.31 -4.54 -1.81
CA ARG A 149 16.81 -5.00 -3.12
C ARG A 149 16.27 -4.08 -4.19
N ARG A 150 17.15 -3.42 -4.95
CA ARG A 150 16.80 -2.52 -6.05
C ARG A 150 17.18 -3.14 -7.38
N CYS A 151 16.30 -3.02 -8.37
CA CYS A 151 16.70 -3.02 -9.76
C CYS A 151 17.17 -1.60 -10.16
N ARG A 152 18.13 -1.47 -11.08
CA ARG A 152 18.46 -0.16 -11.67
C ARG A 152 17.21 0.36 -12.38
N ILE A 153 16.58 1.35 -11.80
CA ILE A 153 15.54 2.13 -12.48
C ILE A 153 16.25 2.84 -13.62
N ARG A 154 15.97 2.49 -14.87
CA ARG A 154 16.35 3.33 -16.01
C ARG A 154 15.61 4.64 -15.81
N ALA A 155 16.36 5.76 -15.71
CA ALA A 155 15.77 7.07 -15.70
C ALA A 155 14.86 7.20 -16.92
N PHE A 156 13.61 7.55 -16.71
CA PHE A 156 12.72 7.91 -17.82
C PHE A 156 13.31 9.15 -18.49
N PRO A 157 13.42 9.19 -19.83
CA PRO A 157 13.72 10.44 -20.49
C PRO A 157 12.59 11.43 -20.21
N VAL A 158 12.98 12.63 -19.76
CA VAL A 158 12.11 13.81 -19.57
C VAL A 158 11.60 14.26 -20.93
#